data_35cd5bf001f3e5c2e26b2fbefbf2ef67
#
_entry.id   35cd5bf001f3e5c2e26b2fbefbf2ef67
#
_cell.length_a   1.000
_cell.length_b   1.000
_cell.length_c   1.000
_cell.angle_alpha   90.00
_cell.angle_beta   90.00
_cell.angle_gamma   90.00
#
_symmetry.space_group_name_H-M   'P 1'
#
loop_
_entity.id
_entity.type
_entity.pdbx_description
1 polymer ?
#
loop_
_entity_poly.entity_id
_entity_poly.type
_entity_poly.pdbx_seq_one_letter_code
_entity_poly.pdbx_strand_id
1 'polypeptide(L)'
;NGSLTDFLNLSLMNFGRGDLNFFSYLINRLRGSYRYLTNFNFIKKSKMNVSHHYDISDDLYDLFLDPKRQYSCAYFKSETDSLETAQNNKIQHIIKKLNIKPNQKVLDIGCGWGSLAIDIAKSAGCEVTGITLSENQLNYCNKKVKELNLENQIKFRLMDYRELKEQFDRIV
;
A
#
# COMPACT_ATOMS: atom_id res chain seq x y z
N ASN A 1 -29.34 -17.75 -0.30
CA ASN A 1 -28.02 -18.44 -0.26
C ASN A 1 -27.61 -18.70 -1.70
N GLY A 2 -26.78 -17.84 -2.27
CA GLY A 2 -26.18 -17.98 -3.59
C GLY A 2 -24.66 -18.02 -3.50
N SER A 3 -23.99 -18.60 -4.49
CA SER A 3 -22.53 -18.57 -4.54
C SER A 3 -22.04 -17.20 -5.03
N LEU A 4 -20.84 -16.78 -4.62
CA LEU A 4 -20.19 -15.57 -5.15
C LEU A 4 -20.04 -15.65 -6.67
N THR A 5 -19.80 -16.83 -7.20
CA THR A 5 -19.69 -17.11 -8.64
C THR A 5 -20.98 -16.79 -9.37
N ASP A 6 -22.15 -17.19 -8.81
CA ASP A 6 -23.45 -16.92 -9.40
C ASP A 6 -23.77 -15.41 -9.42
N PHE A 7 -23.41 -14.71 -8.32
CA PHE A 7 -23.55 -13.26 -8.24
C PHE A 7 -22.68 -12.55 -9.30
N LEU A 8 -21.42 -12.96 -9.44
CA LEU A 8 -20.51 -12.38 -10.44
C LEU A 8 -20.98 -12.66 -11.86
N ASN A 9 -21.45 -13.89 -12.15
CA ASN A 9 -22.00 -14.25 -13.45
C ASN A 9 -23.25 -13.42 -13.78
N LEU A 10 -24.16 -13.29 -12.83
CA LEU A 10 -25.35 -12.45 -12.99
C LEU A 10 -24.99 -10.99 -13.28
N SER A 11 -24.02 -10.46 -12.56
CA SER A 11 -23.52 -9.10 -12.74
C SER A 11 -22.90 -8.90 -14.12
N LEU A 12 -22.02 -9.81 -14.55
CA LEU A 12 -21.35 -9.77 -15.85
C LEU A 12 -22.33 -9.94 -17.01
N MET A 13 -23.36 -10.79 -16.88
CA MET A 13 -24.38 -10.99 -17.92
C MET A 13 -25.26 -9.74 -18.11
N ASN A 14 -25.42 -8.92 -17.08
CA ASN A 14 -26.19 -7.68 -17.13
C ASN A 14 -25.33 -6.43 -17.43
N PHE A 15 -24.00 -6.51 -17.22
CA PHE A 15 -23.08 -5.47 -17.63
C PHE A 15 -22.94 -5.46 -19.15
N GLY A 16 -23.58 -4.51 -19.83
CA GLY A 16 -23.44 -4.31 -21.27
C GLY A 16 -24.65 -4.63 -22.13
N ARG A 17 -25.76 -5.10 -21.56
CA ARG A 17 -27.03 -5.30 -22.27
C ARG A 17 -27.96 -4.08 -22.29
N GLY A 18 -27.42 -2.89 -22.04
CA GLY A 18 -28.17 -1.66 -22.30
C GLY A 18 -28.24 -1.41 -23.81
N ASP A 19 -29.44 -1.38 -24.38
CA ASP A 19 -29.67 -0.90 -25.73
C ASP A 19 -28.96 0.45 -25.91
N LEU A 20 -27.89 0.47 -26.70
CA LEU A 20 -27.09 1.66 -26.96
C LEU A 20 -27.86 2.55 -27.97
N ASN A 21 -28.89 3.23 -27.48
CA ASN A 21 -29.43 4.36 -28.21
C ASN A 21 -28.32 5.42 -28.36
N PHE A 22 -28.26 6.10 -29.48
CA PHE A 22 -27.26 7.14 -29.77
C PHE A 22 -27.05 8.11 -28.59
N PHE A 23 -28.09 8.46 -27.86
CA PHE A 23 -28.04 9.27 -26.65
C PHE A 23 -27.26 8.59 -25.51
N SER A 24 -27.47 7.31 -25.30
CA SER A 24 -26.73 6.54 -24.27
C SER A 24 -25.24 6.43 -24.61
N TYR A 25 -24.92 6.28 -25.90
CA TYR A 25 -23.54 6.30 -26.39
C TYR A 25 -22.88 7.67 -26.14
N LEU A 26 -23.55 8.77 -26.46
CA LEU A 26 -23.05 10.12 -26.25
C LEU A 26 -22.85 10.42 -24.74
N ILE A 27 -23.82 10.05 -23.91
CA ILE A 27 -23.74 10.21 -22.45
C ILE A 27 -22.57 9.37 -21.88
N ASN A 28 -22.39 8.13 -22.33
CA ASN A 28 -21.30 7.28 -21.87
C ASN A 28 -19.93 7.81 -22.31
N ARG A 29 -19.83 8.38 -23.50
CA ARG A 29 -18.62 9.03 -23.99
C ARG A 29 -18.28 10.29 -23.20
N LEU A 30 -19.27 11.13 -22.90
CA LEU A 30 -19.12 12.32 -22.05
C LEU A 30 -18.78 11.94 -20.60
N ARG A 31 -19.43 10.92 -20.04
CA ARG A 31 -19.08 10.35 -18.73
C ARG A 31 -17.66 9.79 -18.71
N GLY A 32 -17.22 9.12 -19.78
CA GLY A 32 -15.85 8.62 -19.93
C GLY A 32 -14.82 9.75 -19.87
N SER A 33 -15.06 10.81 -20.64
CA SER A 33 -14.19 12.01 -20.64
C SER A 33 -14.20 12.73 -19.30
N TYR A 34 -15.38 12.89 -18.68
CA TYR A 34 -15.51 13.47 -17.34
C TYR A 34 -14.79 12.63 -16.27
N ARG A 35 -14.94 11.29 -16.30
CA ARG A 35 -14.23 10.38 -15.41
C ARG A 35 -12.72 10.45 -15.62
N TYR A 36 -12.24 10.56 -16.86
CA TYR A 36 -10.82 10.74 -17.14
C TYR A 36 -10.29 12.03 -16.50
N LEU A 37 -11.01 13.14 -16.62
CA LEU A 37 -10.62 14.42 -16.01
C LEU A 37 -10.71 14.40 -14.48
N THR A 38 -11.75 13.77 -13.92
CA THR A 38 -11.95 13.70 -12.46
C THR A 38 -11.04 12.67 -11.78
N ASN A 39 -10.63 11.63 -12.50
CA ASN A 39 -9.68 10.63 -12.02
C ASN A 39 -8.22 11.13 -12.07
N PHE A 40 -7.98 12.31 -12.63
CA PHE A 40 -6.63 12.89 -12.61
C PHE A 40 -6.26 13.23 -11.16
N ASN A 41 -5.44 12.36 -10.58
CA ASN A 41 -5.02 12.47 -9.19
C ASN A 41 -3.79 13.38 -9.09
N PHE A 42 -4.03 14.70 -9.02
CA PHE A 42 -2.96 15.67 -8.79
C PHE A 42 -2.27 15.39 -7.44
N ILE A 43 -0.95 15.63 -7.36
CA ILE A 43 -0.14 15.37 -6.14
C ILE A 43 -0.77 16.02 -4.90
N LYS A 44 -1.27 17.27 -5.00
CA LYS A 44 -1.98 17.94 -3.89
C LYS A 44 -3.24 17.19 -3.44
N LYS A 45 -4.01 16.63 -4.39
CA LYS A 45 -5.23 15.87 -4.10
C LYS A 45 -4.91 14.51 -3.47
N SER A 46 -3.82 13.87 -3.90
CA SER A 46 -3.33 12.62 -3.31
C SER A 46 -3.01 12.79 -1.81
N LYS A 47 -2.28 13.85 -1.45
CA LYS A 47 -1.96 14.17 -0.05
C LYS A 47 -3.23 14.37 0.79
N MET A 48 -4.21 15.14 0.30
CA MET A 48 -5.48 15.35 1.01
C MET A 48 -6.30 14.07 1.18
N ASN A 49 -6.36 13.23 0.14
CA ASN A 49 -7.12 11.98 0.20
C ASN A 49 -6.50 10.99 1.19
N VAL A 50 -5.18 10.92 1.26
CA VAL A 50 -4.46 10.02 2.17
C VAL A 50 -4.59 10.49 3.61
N SER A 51 -4.43 11.80 3.89
CA SER A 51 -4.58 12.31 5.26
C SER A 51 -5.97 12.00 5.81
N HIS A 52 -7.03 12.21 5.02
CA HIS A 52 -8.40 11.92 5.46
C HIS A 52 -8.64 10.43 5.80
N HIS A 53 -7.94 9.50 5.14
CA HIS A 53 -8.07 8.07 5.43
C HIS A 53 -7.23 7.59 6.62
N TYR A 54 -6.12 8.27 6.93
CA TYR A 54 -5.17 7.84 7.97
C TYR A 54 -5.16 8.74 9.22
N ASP A 55 -5.97 9.80 9.25
CA ASP A 55 -6.20 10.63 10.46
C ASP A 55 -7.18 9.99 11.47
N ILE A 56 -7.48 8.71 11.28
CA ILE A 56 -8.15 7.86 12.26
C ILE A 56 -7.18 7.63 13.41
N SER A 57 -7.69 7.62 14.66
CA SER A 57 -6.84 7.45 15.83
C SER A 57 -6.01 6.16 15.77
N ASP A 58 -4.77 6.23 16.21
CA ASP A 58 -3.85 5.09 16.31
C ASP A 58 -4.46 3.92 17.10
N ASP A 59 -5.27 4.22 18.10
CA ASP A 59 -5.96 3.23 18.93
C ASP A 59 -6.88 2.31 18.14
N LEU A 60 -7.50 2.84 17.05
CA LEU A 60 -8.35 2.01 16.19
C LEU A 60 -7.52 0.99 15.43
N TYR A 61 -6.34 1.36 14.94
CA TYR A 61 -5.46 0.44 14.23
C TYR A 61 -4.94 -0.67 15.14
N ASP A 62 -4.66 -0.37 16.40
CA ASP A 62 -4.20 -1.33 17.39
C ASP A 62 -5.28 -2.36 17.78
N LEU A 63 -6.57 -2.09 17.50
CA LEU A 63 -7.66 -3.03 17.78
C LEU A 63 -7.74 -4.19 16.77
N PHE A 64 -7.30 -4.00 15.52
CA PHE A 64 -7.52 -5.00 14.48
C PHE A 64 -6.27 -5.37 13.66
N LEU A 65 -5.19 -4.59 13.75
CA LEU A 65 -3.93 -4.92 13.09
C LEU A 65 -3.05 -5.80 13.97
N ASP A 66 -2.07 -6.44 13.34
CA ASP A 66 -0.99 -7.11 14.04
C ASP A 66 -0.07 -6.10 14.78
N PRO A 67 0.78 -6.55 15.74
CA PRO A 67 1.67 -5.65 16.50
C PRO A 67 2.62 -4.82 15.64
N LYS A 68 2.87 -5.21 14.40
CA LYS A 68 3.67 -4.45 13.44
C LYS A 68 2.85 -3.48 12.60
N ARG A 69 1.55 -3.37 12.86
CA ARG A 69 0.59 -2.50 12.15
C ARG A 69 0.63 -2.66 10.64
N GLN A 70 0.66 -3.90 10.14
CA GLN A 70 0.64 -4.14 8.70
C GLN A 70 -0.79 -4.03 8.15
N TYR A 71 -1.03 -3.00 7.36
CA TYR A 71 -2.34 -2.71 6.78
C TYR A 71 -2.44 -3.20 5.32
N SER A 72 -2.17 -4.48 5.13
CA SER A 72 -2.34 -5.18 3.84
C SER A 72 -2.60 -6.66 4.08
N CYS A 73 -3.07 -7.38 3.04
CA CYS A 73 -3.42 -8.79 3.16
C CYS A 73 -2.27 -9.64 3.71
N ALA A 74 -2.56 -10.47 4.69
CA ALA A 74 -1.62 -11.42 5.27
C ALA A 74 -1.43 -12.65 4.38
N TYR A 75 -0.33 -13.38 4.56
CA TYR A 75 -0.04 -14.62 3.85
C TYR A 75 -0.12 -15.81 4.79
N PHE A 76 -1.31 -16.42 4.85
CA PHE A 76 -1.56 -17.62 5.64
C PHE A 76 -0.99 -18.83 4.91
N LYS A 77 -0.07 -19.56 5.55
CA LYS A 77 0.45 -20.84 5.08
C LYS A 77 -0.36 -22.01 5.60
N SER A 78 -1.03 -21.83 6.72
CA SER A 78 -1.94 -22.76 7.36
C SER A 78 -3.20 -22.04 7.80
N GLU A 79 -4.34 -22.75 7.83
CA GLU A 79 -5.59 -22.23 8.39
C GLU A 79 -5.49 -21.93 9.90
N THR A 80 -4.50 -22.51 10.57
CA THR A 80 -4.24 -22.29 12.01
C THR A 80 -3.28 -21.15 12.30
N ASP A 81 -2.72 -20.49 11.27
CA ASP A 81 -1.83 -19.36 11.47
C ASP A 81 -2.57 -18.21 12.16
N SER A 82 -1.93 -17.59 13.17
CA SER A 82 -2.39 -16.33 13.70
C SER A 82 -2.17 -15.20 12.69
N LEU A 83 -2.90 -14.08 12.83
CA LEU A 83 -2.70 -12.90 11.97
C LEU A 83 -1.23 -12.44 11.99
N GLU A 84 -0.61 -12.39 13.16
CA GLU A 84 0.80 -12.00 13.30
C GLU A 84 1.73 -12.95 12.54
N THR A 85 1.52 -14.26 12.67
CA THR A 85 2.27 -15.27 11.92
C THR A 85 2.11 -15.08 10.42
N ALA A 86 0.89 -14.90 9.96
CA ALA A 86 0.59 -14.71 8.54
C ALA A 86 1.18 -13.40 7.99
N GLN A 87 1.17 -12.33 8.76
CA GLN A 87 1.82 -11.06 8.39
C GLN A 87 3.34 -11.19 8.33
N ASN A 88 3.95 -11.89 9.27
CA ASN A 88 5.39 -12.20 9.20
C ASN A 88 5.72 -13.08 8.00
N ASN A 89 4.91 -14.08 7.69
CA ASN A 89 5.06 -14.90 6.49
C ASN A 89 5.04 -14.07 5.21
N LYS A 90 4.15 -13.08 5.12
CA LYS A 90 4.09 -12.13 4.00
C LYS A 90 5.40 -11.34 3.85
N ILE A 91 5.91 -10.75 4.94
CA ILE A 91 7.17 -10.00 4.91
C ILE A 91 8.32 -10.89 4.42
N GLN A 92 8.46 -12.08 4.99
CA GLN A 92 9.52 -13.01 4.59
C GLN A 92 9.40 -13.43 3.12
N HIS A 93 8.17 -13.59 2.63
CA HIS A 93 7.92 -13.91 1.23
C HIS A 93 8.33 -12.75 0.30
N ILE A 94 8.03 -11.51 0.66
CA ILE A 94 8.44 -10.31 -0.08
C ILE A 94 9.96 -10.18 -0.10
N ILE A 95 10.63 -10.29 1.06
CA ILE A 95 12.09 -10.22 1.18
C ILE A 95 12.77 -11.25 0.27
N LYS A 96 12.29 -12.49 0.27
CA LYS A 96 12.81 -13.54 -0.62
C LYS A 96 12.68 -13.18 -2.11
N LYS A 97 11.51 -12.62 -2.49
CA LYS A 97 11.28 -12.20 -3.89
C LYS A 97 12.18 -11.05 -4.31
N LEU A 98 12.41 -10.10 -3.44
CA LEU A 98 13.26 -8.94 -3.72
C LEU A 98 14.73 -9.34 -3.95
N ASN A 99 15.17 -10.49 -3.41
CA ASN A 99 16.53 -10.99 -3.56
C ASN A 99 17.59 -9.90 -3.31
N ILE A 100 17.45 -9.21 -2.19
CA ILE A 100 18.27 -8.06 -1.81
C ILE A 100 19.67 -8.53 -1.44
N LYS A 101 20.66 -7.75 -1.86
CA LYS A 101 22.06 -7.95 -1.48
C LYS A 101 22.50 -6.88 -0.48
N PRO A 102 23.53 -7.14 0.33
CA PRO A 102 24.11 -6.13 1.21
C PRO A 102 24.48 -4.84 0.44
N ASN A 103 24.32 -3.70 1.09
CA ASN A 103 24.64 -2.36 0.54
C ASN A 103 23.77 -1.92 -0.66
N GLN A 104 22.74 -2.67 -1.02
CA GLN A 104 21.76 -2.21 -2.02
C GLN A 104 20.84 -1.15 -1.43
N LYS A 105 20.27 -0.31 -2.32
CA LYS A 105 19.27 0.70 -2.00
C LYS A 105 17.88 0.17 -2.34
N VAL A 106 17.01 0.15 -1.35
CA VAL A 106 15.63 -0.34 -1.49
C VAL A 106 14.65 0.80 -1.27
N LEU A 107 13.64 0.90 -2.12
CA LEU A 107 12.52 1.83 -1.97
C LEU A 107 11.26 1.06 -1.58
N ASP A 108 10.59 1.51 -0.51
CA ASP A 108 9.27 1.05 -0.08
C ASP A 108 8.24 2.15 -0.35
N ILE A 109 7.39 1.95 -1.38
CA ILE A 109 6.38 2.94 -1.81
C ILE A 109 5.08 2.69 -1.08
N GLY A 110 4.64 3.67 -0.29
CA GLY A 110 3.49 3.49 0.59
C GLY A 110 3.85 2.64 1.80
N CYS A 111 4.97 2.97 2.44
CA CYS A 111 5.56 2.19 3.53
C CYS A 111 4.66 1.99 4.76
N GLY A 112 3.50 2.66 4.82
CA GLY A 112 2.58 2.58 5.94
C GLY A 112 3.27 2.89 7.26
N TRP A 113 3.16 2.00 8.23
CA TRP A 113 3.79 2.11 9.56
C TRP A 113 5.26 1.64 9.59
N GLY A 114 5.86 1.38 8.43
CA GLY A 114 7.29 1.12 8.25
C GLY A 114 7.78 -0.28 8.58
N SER A 115 6.91 -1.20 8.93
CA SER A 115 7.30 -2.54 9.38
C SER A 115 8.05 -3.34 8.30
N LEU A 116 7.61 -3.26 7.03
CA LEU A 116 8.29 -3.93 5.93
C LEU A 116 9.71 -3.36 5.71
N ALA A 117 9.84 -2.04 5.67
CA ALA A 117 11.13 -1.36 5.55
C ALA A 117 12.10 -1.75 6.68
N ILE A 118 11.60 -1.82 7.93
CA ILE A 118 12.40 -2.24 9.09
C ILE A 118 12.88 -3.69 8.96
N ASP A 119 12.00 -4.59 8.59
CA ASP A 119 12.36 -6.01 8.45
C ASP A 119 13.30 -6.25 7.25
N ILE A 120 13.16 -5.50 6.16
CA ILE A 120 14.10 -5.51 5.03
C ILE A 120 15.49 -5.08 5.49
N ALA A 121 15.61 -3.93 6.16
CA ALA A 121 16.91 -3.43 6.61
C ALA A 121 17.60 -4.40 7.56
N LYS A 122 16.88 -4.97 8.53
CA LYS A 122 17.41 -5.95 9.48
C LYS A 122 17.87 -7.25 8.82
N SER A 123 17.18 -7.69 7.76
CA SER A 123 17.45 -8.99 7.15
C SER A 123 18.59 -8.98 6.14
N ALA A 124 18.83 -7.86 5.46
CA ALA A 124 19.71 -7.79 4.31
C ALA A 124 20.93 -6.86 4.47
N GLY A 125 21.01 -6.09 5.53
CA GLY A 125 22.09 -5.09 5.71
C GLY A 125 22.12 -4.06 4.57
N CYS A 126 20.96 -3.61 4.10
CA CYS A 126 20.78 -2.69 2.99
C CYS A 126 20.28 -1.31 3.48
N GLU A 127 20.34 -0.30 2.62
CA GLU A 127 19.74 0.99 2.86
C GLU A 127 18.28 0.97 2.39
N VAL A 128 17.35 1.41 3.23
CA VAL A 128 15.93 1.46 2.88
C VAL A 128 15.41 2.89 2.95
N THR A 129 14.75 3.31 1.89
CA THR A 129 13.96 4.55 1.87
C THR A 129 12.49 4.17 1.82
N GLY A 130 11.73 4.52 2.85
CA GLY A 130 10.27 4.40 2.87
C GLY A 130 9.62 5.73 2.56
N ILE A 131 8.60 5.74 1.71
CA ILE A 131 7.83 6.94 1.42
C ILE A 131 6.35 6.75 1.74
N THR A 132 5.74 7.77 2.31
CA THR A 132 4.31 7.83 2.64
C THR A 132 3.75 9.21 2.35
N LEU A 133 2.42 9.32 2.24
CA LEU A 133 1.70 10.60 2.15
C LEU A 133 1.02 10.98 3.47
N SER A 134 1.16 10.17 4.53
CA SER A 134 0.59 10.41 5.85
C SER A 134 1.66 10.93 6.82
N GLU A 135 1.43 12.12 7.41
CA GLU A 135 2.30 12.69 8.44
C GLU A 135 2.30 11.84 9.71
N ASN A 136 1.15 11.27 10.07
CA ASN A 136 1.01 10.40 11.23
C ASN A 136 1.90 9.15 11.08
N GLN A 137 1.82 8.48 9.93
CA GLN A 137 2.68 7.33 9.63
C GLN A 137 4.17 7.70 9.63
N LEU A 138 4.54 8.83 9.03
CA LEU A 138 5.92 9.31 9.03
C LEU A 138 6.46 9.49 10.45
N ASN A 139 5.69 10.17 11.31
CA ASN A 139 6.07 10.42 12.70
C ASN A 139 6.27 9.13 13.48
N TYR A 140 5.34 8.18 13.32
CA TYR A 140 5.46 6.85 13.91
C TYR A 140 6.71 6.11 13.42
N CYS A 141 6.94 6.07 12.10
CA CYS A 141 8.09 5.42 11.49
C CYS A 141 9.42 5.99 12.01
N ASN A 142 9.55 7.32 12.06
CA ASN A 142 10.75 7.98 12.55
C ASN A 142 11.02 7.68 14.05
N LYS A 143 9.96 7.66 14.87
CA LYS A 143 10.07 7.26 16.27
C LYS A 143 10.55 5.82 16.37
N LYS A 144 9.96 4.91 15.59
CA LYS A 144 10.28 3.48 15.62
C LYS A 144 11.70 3.17 15.18
N VAL A 145 12.19 3.83 14.14
CA VAL A 145 13.58 3.69 13.67
C VAL A 145 14.58 4.14 14.72
N LYS A 146 14.27 5.24 15.44
CA LYS A 146 15.07 5.72 16.56
C LYS A 146 15.13 4.71 17.71
N GLU A 147 13.99 4.19 18.13
CA GLU A 147 13.89 3.17 19.17
C GLU A 147 14.72 1.91 18.85
N LEU A 148 14.84 1.60 17.56
CA LEU A 148 15.57 0.43 17.07
C LEU A 148 17.02 0.70 16.68
N ASN A 149 17.51 1.95 16.79
CA ASN A 149 18.86 2.39 16.38
C ASN A 149 19.16 2.06 14.89
N LEU A 150 18.19 2.31 14.01
CA LEU A 150 18.28 2.01 12.57
C LEU A 150 18.36 3.27 11.68
N GLU A 151 18.59 4.45 12.24
CA GLU A 151 18.61 5.74 11.52
C GLU A 151 19.67 5.81 10.42
N ASN A 152 20.73 5.04 10.57
CA ASN A 152 21.80 4.96 9.56
C ASN A 152 21.42 4.07 8.34
N GLN A 153 20.42 3.21 8.49
CA GLN A 153 19.98 2.26 7.47
C GLN A 153 18.65 2.61 6.84
N ILE A 154 17.77 3.31 7.59
CA ILE A 154 16.41 3.58 7.14
C ILE A 154 16.11 5.08 7.17
N LYS A 155 15.55 5.58 6.07
CA LYS A 155 15.03 6.95 5.97
C LYS A 155 13.58 6.93 5.54
N PHE A 156 12.71 7.60 6.30
CA PHE A 156 11.32 7.81 5.91
C PHE A 156 11.09 9.24 5.44
N ARG A 157 10.27 9.40 4.39
CA ARG A 157 9.99 10.71 3.78
C ARG A 157 8.50 10.88 3.49
N LEU A 158 8.00 12.11 3.72
CA LEU A 158 6.67 12.51 3.32
C LEU A 158 6.70 13.02 1.88
N MET A 159 6.50 12.13 0.92
CA MET A 159 6.55 12.51 -0.49
C MET A 159 5.75 11.58 -1.39
N ASP A 160 5.33 12.09 -2.52
CA ASP A 160 4.74 11.32 -3.60
C ASP A 160 5.85 10.64 -4.42
N TYR A 161 5.68 9.37 -4.77
CA TYR A 161 6.67 8.63 -5.57
C TYR A 161 6.99 9.29 -6.92
N ARG A 162 6.08 10.10 -7.47
CA ARG A 162 6.27 10.86 -8.71
C ARG A 162 7.30 12.00 -8.57
N GLU A 163 7.61 12.40 -7.35
CA GLU A 163 8.61 13.42 -7.03
C GLU A 163 10.03 12.84 -6.87
N LEU A 164 10.16 11.50 -6.83
CA LEU A 164 11.44 10.81 -6.70
C LEU A 164 12.28 10.97 -7.96
N LYS A 165 13.53 11.34 -7.76
CA LYS A 165 14.56 11.45 -8.83
C LYS A 165 15.71 10.47 -8.61
N GLU A 166 15.73 9.80 -7.48
CA GLU A 166 16.76 8.88 -7.07
C GLU A 166 16.55 7.51 -7.71
N GLN A 167 17.62 6.75 -7.84
CA GLN A 167 17.59 5.37 -8.35
C GLN A 167 17.76 4.40 -7.20
N PHE A 168 17.08 3.26 -7.29
CA PHE A 168 17.07 2.18 -6.32
C PHE A 168 17.33 0.84 -7.01
N ASP A 169 18.00 -0.06 -6.30
CA ASP A 169 18.27 -1.41 -6.79
C ASP A 169 17.02 -2.30 -6.74
N ARG A 170 16.16 -2.06 -5.76
CA ARG A 170 14.90 -2.78 -5.57
C ARG A 170 13.79 -1.80 -5.16
N ILE A 171 12.57 -2.11 -5.61
CA ILE A 171 11.37 -1.34 -5.29
C ILE A 171 10.27 -2.32 -4.87
N VAL A 172 9.55 -1.94 -3.82
CA VAL A 172 8.39 -2.67 -3.30
C VAL A 172 7.24 -1.69 -3.00
#